data_22ca129c081e16c2aaa1b44af0fc6887
#
_entry.id   22ca129c081e16c2aaa1b44af0fc6887
#
_cell.length_a   1.000
_cell.length_b   1.000
_cell.length_c   1.000
_cell.angle_alpha   90.00
_cell.angle_beta   90.00
_cell.angle_gamma   90.00
#
_symmetry.space_group_name_H-M   'P 1'
#
loop_
_entity.id
_entity.type
_entity.pdbx_description
1 polymer ?
#
loop_
_entity_poly.entity_id
_entity_poly.type
_entity_poly.pdbx_seq_one_letter_code
_entity_poly.pdbx_strand_id
1 'polypeptide(L)'
;MTAEIAIVGAGLAGSEAAWQLAKRNMKVALFEMRPLTKTPAHQTDLPAELVCSNSFKSEDINNAHGLLKTEMTMAGSLIMNCAVKTRIPAGAALAVDREQFSACIKSELTNTGQIEFITQEVVDLKELKNRYQHVIIATGPLSSEGISKALIDLMGEDQLFFYDAIAPVVTRDSINMDIAFFKSRYDKGSADYINCPMNQGQFELLIESLLTSEKVPFKDFEKAKHFEGCLPIEVMAARGPQTLAFGPMKPVGLEHPETHEKYYGVLQLRQENETGTLYNLVGCQTRMKWSEQKRVFQMIPGLENCEFARYGSMHRNTFINAPKQLETSLELKAVKDVYLAGQMTGVEGYSESTAMGLWAALNLIQKIEGKPLLQPDPTTMIGGLVNYLKTASPYNFQPMNANFGLLAPILSKTKIPKKLKKQKQAGRAVAIWKDQLEKLI
;
A
#
# COMPACT_ATOMS: atom_id res chain seq x y z
N MET A 1 12.75 -33.14 4.80
CA MET A 1 13.79 -32.15 4.39
C MET A 1 13.40 -30.84 5.05
N THR A 2 14.30 -30.25 5.79
CA THR A 2 14.14 -28.96 6.45
C THR A 2 14.06 -27.83 5.41
N ALA A 3 13.31 -26.75 5.68
CA ALA A 3 13.29 -25.57 4.83
C ALA A 3 14.67 -24.89 4.81
N GLU A 4 15.15 -24.50 3.63
CA GLU A 4 16.41 -23.75 3.46
C GLU A 4 16.20 -22.24 3.39
N ILE A 5 14.95 -21.82 3.23
CA ILE A 5 14.54 -20.42 3.05
C ILE A 5 13.64 -20.01 4.21
N ALA A 6 13.99 -18.91 4.88
CA ALA A 6 13.15 -18.26 5.86
C ALA A 6 12.60 -16.95 5.30
N ILE A 7 11.31 -16.69 5.54
CA ILE A 7 10.68 -15.40 5.29
C ILE A 7 10.13 -14.87 6.60
N VAL A 8 10.51 -13.66 6.97
CA VAL A 8 10.10 -13.01 8.23
C VAL A 8 9.04 -11.96 7.93
N GLY A 9 7.82 -12.22 8.39
CA GLY A 9 6.63 -11.40 8.17
C GLY A 9 5.72 -11.96 7.07
N ALA A 10 4.49 -12.35 7.45
CA ALA A 10 3.46 -12.83 6.54
C ALA A 10 2.55 -11.69 6.00
N GLY A 11 3.10 -10.48 5.83
CA GLY A 11 2.43 -9.36 5.16
C GLY A 11 2.33 -9.58 3.64
N LEU A 12 1.91 -8.54 2.90
CA LEU A 12 1.75 -8.60 1.43
C LEU A 12 3.03 -9.09 0.72
N ALA A 13 4.18 -8.50 1.07
CA ALA A 13 5.46 -8.83 0.45
C ALA A 13 5.94 -10.23 0.80
N GLY A 14 5.84 -10.64 2.07
CA GLY A 14 6.28 -11.96 2.50
C GLY A 14 5.39 -13.07 1.99
N SER A 15 4.07 -12.87 1.95
CA SER A 15 3.11 -13.81 1.36
C SER A 15 3.35 -13.98 -0.14
N GLU A 16 3.60 -12.88 -0.87
CA GLU A 16 3.92 -12.93 -2.30
C GLU A 16 5.24 -13.70 -2.54
N ALA A 17 6.28 -13.38 -1.76
CA ALA A 17 7.57 -14.06 -1.88
C ALA A 17 7.46 -15.56 -1.58
N ALA A 18 6.77 -15.92 -0.51
CA ALA A 18 6.53 -17.33 -0.15
C ALA A 18 5.81 -18.10 -1.27
N TRP A 19 4.80 -17.49 -1.88
CA TRP A 19 4.07 -18.06 -3.02
C TRP A 19 4.98 -18.31 -4.22
N GLN A 20 5.78 -17.32 -4.62
CA GLN A 20 6.64 -17.45 -5.80
C GLN A 20 7.68 -18.56 -5.64
N LEU A 21 8.22 -18.72 -4.43
CA LEU A 21 9.15 -19.80 -4.09
C LEU A 21 8.44 -21.17 -4.05
N ALA A 22 7.30 -21.24 -3.39
CA ALA A 22 6.52 -22.48 -3.26
C ALA A 22 6.05 -23.04 -4.62
N LYS A 23 5.69 -22.17 -5.57
CA LYS A 23 5.37 -22.56 -6.97
C LYS A 23 6.53 -23.26 -7.69
N ARG A 24 7.76 -23.05 -7.25
CA ARG A 24 8.98 -23.71 -7.72
C ARG A 24 9.39 -24.91 -6.86
N ASN A 25 8.46 -25.44 -6.05
CA ASN A 25 8.69 -26.55 -5.12
C ASN A 25 9.76 -26.28 -4.07
N MET A 26 10.10 -25.03 -3.79
CA MET A 26 11.03 -24.65 -2.73
C MET A 26 10.29 -24.62 -1.39
N LYS A 27 10.88 -25.24 -0.37
CA LYS A 27 10.32 -25.24 0.99
C LYS A 27 10.65 -23.96 1.72
N VAL A 28 9.63 -23.34 2.31
CA VAL A 28 9.70 -22.02 2.95
C VAL A 28 9.19 -22.12 4.39
N ALA A 29 9.99 -21.60 5.33
CA ALA A 29 9.58 -21.30 6.69
C ALA A 29 9.09 -19.83 6.72
N LEU A 30 7.76 -19.63 6.88
CA LEU A 30 7.15 -18.31 6.92
C LEU A 30 6.83 -17.93 8.36
N PHE A 31 7.61 -16.99 8.90
CA PHE A 31 7.47 -16.50 10.28
C PHE A 31 6.46 -15.35 10.35
N GLU A 32 5.56 -15.43 11.32
CA GLU A 32 4.63 -14.35 11.65
C GLU A 32 4.56 -14.21 13.17
N MET A 33 4.69 -12.99 13.68
CA MET A 33 4.69 -12.75 15.14
C MET A 33 3.29 -12.76 15.74
N ARG A 34 2.24 -12.52 14.94
CA ARG A 34 0.85 -12.54 15.41
C ARG A 34 0.35 -13.99 15.54
N PRO A 35 -0.51 -14.28 16.49
CA PRO A 35 -1.11 -13.39 17.51
C PRO A 35 -0.25 -13.13 18.75
N LEU A 36 0.95 -13.70 18.89
CA LEU A 36 1.78 -13.60 20.10
C LEU A 36 2.21 -12.16 20.38
N THR A 37 2.70 -11.47 19.34
CA THR A 37 3.07 -10.05 19.40
C THR A 37 2.19 -9.26 18.46
N LYS A 38 1.42 -8.30 18.97
CA LYS A 38 0.48 -7.48 18.18
C LYS A 38 1.14 -6.17 17.75
N THR A 39 0.77 -5.67 16.58
CA THR A 39 1.08 -4.31 16.15
C THR A 39 -0.09 -3.36 16.48
N PRO A 40 0.13 -2.05 16.52
CA PRO A 40 -0.95 -1.10 16.78
C PRO A 40 -2.02 -1.03 15.69
N ALA A 41 -1.77 -1.55 14.49
CA ALA A 41 -2.68 -1.42 13.34
C ALA A 41 -3.39 -2.73 12.94
N HIS A 42 -2.76 -3.89 13.16
CA HIS A 42 -3.36 -5.18 12.81
C HIS A 42 -4.39 -5.61 13.86
N GLN A 43 -5.47 -6.25 13.40
CA GLN A 43 -6.57 -6.71 14.24
C GLN A 43 -6.71 -8.23 14.25
N THR A 44 -6.24 -8.90 13.18
CA THR A 44 -6.32 -10.34 13.00
C THR A 44 -4.92 -10.98 13.00
N ASP A 45 -4.87 -12.30 13.00
CA ASP A 45 -3.65 -13.10 12.82
C ASP A 45 -3.51 -13.63 11.38
N LEU A 46 -4.39 -13.19 10.48
CA LEU A 46 -4.36 -13.59 9.07
C LEU A 46 -3.21 -12.91 8.31
N PRO A 47 -2.60 -13.59 7.31
CA PRO A 47 -1.57 -13.01 6.49
C PRO A 47 -2.10 -11.89 5.60
N ALA A 48 -1.22 -10.98 5.19
CA ALA A 48 -1.50 -9.89 4.25
C ALA A 48 -2.69 -8.99 4.64
N GLU A 49 -2.96 -8.83 5.94
CA GLU A 49 -4.01 -7.94 6.43
C GLU A 49 -3.77 -6.51 5.96
N LEU A 50 -4.81 -5.90 5.36
CA LEU A 50 -4.78 -4.52 4.87
C LEU A 50 -5.13 -3.55 5.99
N VAL A 51 -4.17 -2.82 6.52
CA VAL A 51 -4.34 -1.99 7.73
C VAL A 51 -4.82 -0.56 7.44
N CYS A 52 -4.41 0.06 6.34
CA CYS A 52 -4.71 1.46 6.03
C CYS A 52 -6.03 1.60 5.25
N SER A 53 -6.12 1.03 4.06
CA SER A 53 -7.30 1.04 3.21
C SER A 53 -7.55 -0.37 2.65
N ASN A 54 -8.69 -0.58 2.00
CA ASN A 54 -8.98 -1.84 1.33
C ASN A 54 -8.75 -1.78 -0.18
N SER A 55 -8.05 -0.75 -0.67
CA SER A 55 -7.91 -0.49 -2.10
C SER A 55 -6.48 -0.63 -2.59
N PHE A 56 -6.33 -1.31 -3.72
CA PHE A 56 -5.12 -1.38 -4.54
C PHE A 56 -5.08 -0.30 -5.62
N LYS A 57 -5.92 0.75 -5.50
CA LYS A 57 -6.00 1.87 -6.45
C LYS A 57 -6.48 1.45 -7.86
N SER A 58 -6.29 2.31 -8.87
CA SER A 58 -6.83 2.14 -10.22
C SER A 58 -6.33 0.87 -10.93
N GLU A 59 -7.21 0.21 -11.69
CA GLU A 59 -6.89 -0.94 -12.55
C GLU A 59 -6.56 -0.54 -13.99
N ASP A 60 -6.80 0.71 -14.40
CA ASP A 60 -6.49 1.16 -15.76
C ASP A 60 -4.98 1.08 -16.01
N ILE A 61 -4.58 0.29 -17.00
CA ILE A 61 -3.18 0.12 -17.41
C ILE A 61 -2.48 1.43 -17.80
N ASN A 62 -3.25 2.45 -18.19
CA ASN A 62 -2.74 3.79 -18.47
C ASN A 62 -2.53 4.63 -17.18
N ASN A 63 -2.78 4.03 -16.02
CA ASN A 63 -2.41 4.51 -14.71
C ASN A 63 -1.23 3.68 -14.19
N ALA A 64 -0.29 4.29 -13.49
CA ALA A 64 0.91 3.60 -13.01
C ALA A 64 0.59 2.42 -12.07
N HIS A 65 -0.41 2.56 -11.21
CA HIS A 65 -0.85 1.46 -10.34
C HIS A 65 -1.52 0.32 -11.09
N GLY A 66 -2.25 0.62 -12.20
CA GLY A 66 -2.82 -0.39 -13.09
C GLY A 66 -1.73 -1.15 -13.85
N LEU A 67 -0.74 -0.43 -14.37
CA LEU A 67 0.42 -1.05 -15.04
C LEU A 67 1.19 -1.97 -14.08
N LEU A 68 1.49 -1.53 -12.85
CA LEU A 68 2.17 -2.34 -11.86
C LEU A 68 1.40 -3.62 -11.54
N LYS A 69 0.06 -3.52 -11.37
CA LYS A 69 -0.78 -4.70 -11.15
C LYS A 69 -0.78 -5.66 -12.34
N THR A 70 -0.78 -5.12 -13.56
CA THR A 70 -0.67 -5.94 -14.77
C THR A 70 0.64 -6.72 -14.80
N GLU A 71 1.77 -6.08 -14.50
CA GLU A 71 3.07 -6.75 -14.44
C GLU A 71 3.09 -7.85 -13.37
N MET A 72 2.57 -7.58 -12.16
CA MET A 72 2.46 -8.61 -11.10
C MET A 72 1.54 -9.78 -11.51
N THR A 73 0.40 -9.48 -12.14
CA THR A 73 -0.54 -10.51 -12.61
C THR A 73 0.12 -11.41 -13.66
N MET A 74 0.89 -10.85 -14.59
CA MET A 74 1.64 -11.62 -15.59
C MET A 74 2.68 -12.56 -14.96
N ALA A 75 3.25 -12.17 -13.82
CA ALA A 75 4.16 -13.02 -13.03
C ALA A 75 3.42 -14.07 -12.17
N GLY A 76 2.09 -14.13 -12.22
CA GLY A 76 1.29 -15.04 -11.43
C GLY A 76 1.26 -14.71 -9.94
N SER A 77 1.12 -13.43 -9.60
CA SER A 77 1.03 -12.93 -8.23
C SER A 77 -0.15 -13.51 -7.47
N LEU A 78 0.11 -14.04 -6.28
CA LEU A 78 -0.90 -14.47 -5.32
C LEU A 78 -1.81 -13.31 -4.90
N ILE A 79 -1.18 -12.20 -4.52
CA ILE A 79 -1.88 -11.03 -4.00
C ILE A 79 -2.88 -10.50 -5.03
N MET A 80 -2.48 -10.41 -6.30
CA MET A 80 -3.39 -9.97 -7.37
C MET A 80 -4.51 -10.99 -7.64
N ASN A 81 -4.22 -12.27 -7.61
CA ASN A 81 -5.21 -13.33 -7.77
C ASN A 81 -6.29 -13.27 -6.66
N CYS A 82 -5.87 -13.22 -5.39
CA CYS A 82 -6.79 -13.10 -4.26
C CYS A 82 -7.56 -11.77 -4.28
N ALA A 83 -6.92 -10.66 -4.67
CA ALA A 83 -7.59 -9.37 -4.78
C ALA A 83 -8.72 -9.37 -5.82
N VAL A 84 -8.55 -10.07 -6.93
CA VAL A 84 -9.61 -10.21 -7.95
C VAL A 84 -10.74 -11.11 -7.44
N LYS A 85 -10.43 -12.23 -6.73
CA LYS A 85 -11.42 -13.15 -6.17
C LYS A 85 -12.30 -12.52 -5.08
N THR A 86 -11.77 -11.58 -4.34
CA THR A 86 -12.43 -10.95 -3.17
C THR A 86 -12.78 -9.48 -3.39
N ARG A 87 -12.93 -9.12 -4.67
CA ARG A 87 -13.28 -7.77 -5.13
C ARG A 87 -14.63 -7.32 -4.59
N ILE A 88 -14.70 -6.05 -4.20
CA ILE A 88 -15.94 -5.34 -3.90
C ILE A 88 -16.08 -4.11 -4.78
N PRO A 89 -17.30 -3.55 -4.93
CA PRO A 89 -17.55 -2.38 -5.77
C PRO A 89 -16.74 -1.16 -5.31
N ALA A 90 -15.98 -0.55 -6.24
CA ALA A 90 -15.17 0.65 -5.98
C ALA A 90 -14.87 1.44 -7.27
N GLY A 91 -15.81 1.51 -8.21
CA GLY A 91 -15.64 2.21 -9.48
C GLY A 91 -14.45 1.68 -10.29
N ALA A 92 -13.49 2.55 -10.63
CA ALA A 92 -12.31 2.19 -11.41
C ALA A 92 -11.13 1.70 -10.54
N ALA A 93 -11.32 1.48 -9.24
CA ALA A 93 -10.30 0.96 -8.35
C ALA A 93 -10.54 -0.51 -8.01
N LEU A 94 -9.46 -1.26 -7.80
CA LEU A 94 -9.52 -2.60 -7.20
C LEU A 94 -9.60 -2.44 -5.68
N ALA A 95 -10.78 -2.65 -5.11
CA ALA A 95 -10.97 -2.75 -3.67
C ALA A 95 -11.42 -4.18 -3.31
N VAL A 96 -11.13 -4.60 -2.10
CA VAL A 96 -11.39 -5.97 -1.62
C VAL A 96 -12.12 -5.97 -0.28
N ASP A 97 -12.87 -7.02 -0.03
CA ASP A 97 -13.26 -7.39 1.33
C ASP A 97 -12.01 -7.85 2.08
N ARG A 98 -11.66 -7.18 3.18
CA ARG A 98 -10.37 -7.38 3.87
C ARG A 98 -10.23 -8.77 4.47
N GLU A 99 -11.30 -9.28 5.09
CA GLU A 99 -11.25 -10.58 5.76
C GLU A 99 -11.19 -11.71 4.75
N GLN A 100 -12.03 -11.66 3.72
CA GLN A 100 -12.03 -12.65 2.64
C GLN A 100 -10.70 -12.64 1.89
N PHE A 101 -10.11 -11.47 1.66
CA PHE A 101 -8.81 -11.34 1.01
C PHE A 101 -7.71 -12.04 1.80
N SER A 102 -7.59 -11.77 3.09
CA SER A 102 -6.58 -12.38 3.95
C SER A 102 -6.81 -13.89 4.12
N ALA A 103 -8.08 -14.33 4.24
CA ALA A 103 -8.44 -15.73 4.30
C ALA A 103 -8.10 -16.46 2.99
N CYS A 104 -8.36 -15.85 1.82
CA CYS A 104 -7.97 -16.38 0.52
C CYS A 104 -6.46 -16.62 0.44
N ILE A 105 -5.64 -15.63 0.84
CA ILE A 105 -4.19 -15.76 0.85
C ILE A 105 -3.73 -16.89 1.77
N LYS A 106 -4.28 -16.97 2.98
CA LYS A 106 -3.95 -18.05 3.93
C LYS A 106 -4.23 -19.43 3.32
N SER A 107 -5.40 -19.60 2.70
CA SER A 107 -5.79 -20.84 2.05
C SER A 107 -4.86 -21.23 0.90
N GLU A 108 -4.59 -20.29 -0.02
CA GLU A 108 -3.72 -20.54 -1.18
C GLU A 108 -2.29 -20.91 -0.74
N LEU A 109 -1.71 -20.19 0.23
CA LEU A 109 -0.37 -20.49 0.76
C LEU A 109 -0.34 -21.89 1.41
N THR A 110 -1.34 -22.24 2.21
CA THR A 110 -1.43 -23.54 2.87
C THR A 110 -1.55 -24.67 1.85
N ASN A 111 -2.34 -24.47 0.82
CA ASN A 111 -2.61 -25.48 -0.23
C ASN A 111 -1.37 -25.83 -1.07
N THR A 112 -0.31 -25.01 -1.04
CA THR A 112 0.95 -25.34 -1.74
C THR A 112 1.63 -26.58 -1.15
N GLY A 113 1.43 -26.89 0.13
CA GLY A 113 2.16 -27.91 0.87
C GLY A 113 3.67 -27.65 1.02
N GLN A 114 4.17 -26.50 0.58
CA GLN A 114 5.59 -26.13 0.62
C GLN A 114 5.91 -25.07 1.70
N ILE A 115 4.88 -24.49 2.33
CA ILE A 115 5.03 -23.40 3.27
C ILE A 115 4.70 -23.87 4.67
N GLU A 116 5.68 -23.80 5.57
CA GLU A 116 5.50 -23.98 7.01
C GLU A 116 5.25 -22.62 7.67
N PHE A 117 4.07 -22.43 8.25
CA PHE A 117 3.78 -21.22 9.04
C PHE A 117 4.33 -21.38 10.45
N ILE A 118 5.19 -20.46 10.86
CA ILE A 118 5.80 -20.45 12.19
C ILE A 118 5.34 -19.19 12.93
N THR A 119 4.53 -19.39 13.98
CA THR A 119 4.08 -18.29 14.83
C THR A 119 5.18 -17.96 15.84
N GLN A 120 6.02 -17.00 15.49
CA GLN A 120 7.16 -16.58 16.29
C GLN A 120 7.61 -15.18 15.89
N GLU A 121 7.92 -14.33 16.87
CA GLU A 121 8.66 -13.09 16.64
C GLU A 121 10.14 -13.40 16.42
N VAL A 122 10.69 -12.97 15.30
CA VAL A 122 12.12 -13.06 15.00
C VAL A 122 12.81 -11.80 15.52
N VAL A 123 13.69 -11.95 16.48
CA VAL A 123 14.47 -10.86 17.10
C VAL A 123 15.98 -11.01 16.89
N ASP A 124 16.46 -12.20 16.53
CA ASP A 124 17.86 -12.49 16.23
C ASP A 124 18.04 -12.99 14.78
N LEU A 125 18.51 -12.08 13.94
CA LEU A 125 18.77 -12.38 12.52
C LEU A 125 20.05 -13.22 12.32
N LYS A 126 21.00 -13.19 13.27
CA LYS A 126 22.21 -14.02 13.19
C LYS A 126 21.86 -15.47 13.45
N GLU A 127 21.07 -15.73 14.49
CA GLU A 127 20.56 -17.08 14.76
C GLU A 127 19.74 -17.60 13.57
N LEU A 128 18.83 -16.79 13.04
CA LEU A 128 18.02 -17.17 11.88
C LEU A 128 18.89 -17.54 10.67
N LYS A 129 19.91 -16.72 10.37
CA LYS A 129 20.85 -16.96 9.26
C LYS A 129 21.70 -18.21 9.45
N ASN A 130 21.98 -18.63 10.69
CA ASN A 130 22.66 -19.89 10.98
C ASN A 130 21.78 -21.12 10.72
N ARG A 131 20.45 -20.97 10.80
CA ARG A 131 19.48 -22.04 10.57
C ARG A 131 19.01 -22.16 9.14
N TYR A 132 18.99 -21.04 8.39
CA TYR A 132 18.47 -20.96 7.02
C TYR A 132 19.52 -20.37 6.09
N GLN A 133 19.69 -20.99 4.93
CA GLN A 133 20.66 -20.53 3.94
C GLN A 133 20.29 -19.17 3.36
N HIS A 134 18.98 -18.93 3.12
CA HIS A 134 18.45 -17.70 2.55
C HIS A 134 17.37 -17.10 3.45
N VAL A 135 17.39 -15.80 3.63
CA VAL A 135 16.44 -15.07 4.47
C VAL A 135 15.85 -13.90 3.70
N ILE A 136 14.51 -13.80 3.67
CA ILE A 136 13.80 -12.60 3.18
C ILE A 136 13.13 -11.92 4.37
N ILE A 137 13.47 -10.66 4.62
CA ILE A 137 12.87 -9.84 5.68
C ILE A 137 11.78 -8.99 5.05
N ALA A 138 10.52 -9.28 5.41
CA ALA A 138 9.31 -8.66 4.85
C ALA A 138 8.35 -8.19 5.96
N THR A 139 8.90 -7.70 7.07
CA THR A 139 8.18 -7.35 8.30
C THR A 139 7.33 -6.08 8.18
N GLY A 140 7.43 -5.37 7.06
CA GLY A 140 6.62 -4.21 6.76
C GLY A 140 6.99 -2.97 7.60
N PRO A 141 6.15 -1.92 7.55
CA PRO A 141 6.46 -0.63 8.17
C PRO A 141 6.35 -0.64 9.70
N LEU A 142 5.59 -1.59 10.25
CA LEU A 142 5.33 -1.74 11.69
C LEU A 142 6.17 -2.88 12.29
N SER A 143 7.43 -2.97 11.88
CA SER A 143 8.39 -3.93 12.41
C SER A 143 8.55 -3.77 13.92
N SER A 144 8.71 -4.90 14.63
CA SER A 144 8.94 -4.87 16.08
C SER A 144 10.28 -4.22 16.42
N GLU A 145 10.44 -3.80 17.67
CA GLU A 145 11.70 -3.23 18.15
C GLU A 145 12.86 -4.23 18.04
N GLY A 146 12.57 -5.52 18.27
CA GLY A 146 13.57 -6.60 18.19
C GLY A 146 14.18 -6.71 16.78
N ILE A 147 13.32 -6.87 15.75
CA ILE A 147 13.81 -6.98 14.37
C ILE A 147 14.43 -5.67 13.88
N SER A 148 13.89 -4.51 14.30
CA SER A 148 14.45 -3.20 13.96
C SER A 148 15.87 -3.04 14.49
N LYS A 149 16.11 -3.42 15.74
CA LYS A 149 17.45 -3.41 16.34
C LYS A 149 18.40 -4.39 15.63
N ALA A 150 17.94 -5.61 15.36
CA ALA A 150 18.74 -6.60 14.65
C ALA A 150 19.15 -6.13 13.23
N LEU A 151 18.28 -5.39 12.53
CA LEU A 151 18.59 -4.77 11.25
C LEU A 151 19.61 -3.64 11.37
N ILE A 152 19.49 -2.76 12.37
CA ILE A 152 20.48 -1.71 12.66
C ILE A 152 21.86 -2.34 12.92
N ASP A 153 21.90 -3.38 13.75
CA ASP A 153 23.15 -4.10 14.07
C ASP A 153 23.78 -4.74 12.82
N LEU A 154 22.98 -5.22 11.86
CA LEU A 154 23.45 -5.80 10.60
C LEU A 154 23.93 -4.76 9.61
N MET A 155 23.24 -3.64 9.50
CA MET A 155 23.52 -2.60 8.50
C MET A 155 24.54 -1.57 8.98
N GLY A 156 24.74 -1.43 10.28
CA GLY A 156 25.59 -0.39 10.88
C GLY A 156 25.05 1.03 10.68
N GLU A 157 23.77 1.21 10.37
CA GLU A 157 23.12 2.49 10.08
C GLU A 157 21.69 2.51 10.61
N ASP A 158 21.25 3.64 11.17
CA ASP A 158 19.91 3.85 11.65
C ASP A 158 18.87 3.72 10.52
N GLN A 159 17.69 3.21 10.89
CA GLN A 159 16.55 3.17 10.00
C GLN A 159 15.96 4.59 9.82
N LEU A 160 15.43 4.84 8.64
CA LEU A 160 14.62 6.01 8.35
C LEU A 160 13.16 5.74 8.72
N PHE A 161 12.39 6.78 8.96
CA PHE A 161 10.96 6.66 9.23
C PHE A 161 10.16 7.85 8.68
N PHE A 162 8.87 7.61 8.48
CA PHE A 162 7.87 8.62 8.21
C PHE A 162 6.58 8.30 8.97
N TYR A 163 5.69 9.28 9.09
CA TYR A 163 4.38 9.07 9.70
C TYR A 163 3.31 8.88 8.63
N ASP A 164 2.50 7.85 8.79
CA ASP A 164 1.35 7.53 7.96
C ASP A 164 0.07 7.58 8.81
N ALA A 165 -1.02 8.06 8.23
CA ALA A 165 -2.29 8.18 8.90
C ALA A 165 -3.35 7.31 8.22
N ILE A 166 -4.23 6.71 9.03
CA ILE A 166 -5.34 5.86 8.60
C ILE A 166 -6.64 6.66 8.65
N ALA A 167 -7.50 6.49 7.66
CA ALA A 167 -8.82 7.10 7.60
C ALA A 167 -9.85 6.32 8.44
N PRO A 168 -10.87 7.00 9.01
CA PRO A 168 -11.95 6.35 9.73
C PRO A 168 -12.86 5.52 8.82
N VAL A 169 -13.58 4.57 9.43
CA VAL A 169 -14.63 3.77 8.81
C VAL A 169 -15.92 3.93 9.61
N VAL A 170 -17.03 4.15 8.92
CA VAL A 170 -18.36 4.31 9.53
C VAL A 170 -19.31 3.20 9.08
N THR A 171 -20.38 2.95 9.86
CA THR A 171 -21.41 1.98 9.50
C THR A 171 -22.38 2.59 8.49
N ARG A 172 -22.86 1.76 7.55
CA ARG A 172 -23.78 2.19 6.47
C ARG A 172 -25.09 2.75 7.01
N ASP A 173 -25.66 2.09 8.02
CA ASP A 173 -26.97 2.43 8.58
C ASP A 173 -26.96 3.77 9.34
N SER A 174 -25.79 4.27 9.71
CA SER A 174 -25.61 5.56 10.37
C SER A 174 -25.44 6.74 9.40
N ILE A 175 -25.41 6.48 8.08
CA ILE A 175 -25.30 7.50 7.04
C ILE A 175 -26.70 7.95 6.63
N ASN A 176 -26.96 9.26 6.70
CA ASN A 176 -28.23 9.84 6.26
C ASN A 176 -28.29 9.93 4.73
N MET A 177 -29.06 9.01 4.11
CA MET A 177 -29.18 8.92 2.66
C MET A 177 -30.22 9.88 2.08
N ASP A 178 -30.93 10.65 2.89
CA ASP A 178 -31.76 11.77 2.40
C ASP A 178 -30.91 12.96 1.96
N ILE A 179 -29.62 13.01 2.43
CA ILE A 179 -28.65 14.04 2.09
C ILE A 179 -27.55 13.46 1.19
N ALA A 180 -27.00 12.30 1.58
CA ALA A 180 -25.94 11.64 0.82
C ALA A 180 -26.53 10.86 -0.36
N PHE A 181 -25.75 10.69 -1.43
CA PHE A 181 -26.19 10.01 -2.65
C PHE A 181 -25.11 9.13 -3.26
N PHE A 182 -25.53 8.10 -3.99
CA PHE A 182 -24.62 7.24 -4.73
C PHE A 182 -24.22 7.86 -6.07
N LYS A 183 -22.92 7.98 -6.33
CA LYS A 183 -22.35 8.37 -7.62
C LYS A 183 -20.85 8.07 -7.69
N SER A 184 -20.38 7.69 -8.88
CA SER A 184 -18.96 7.66 -9.19
C SER A 184 -18.53 8.90 -9.96
N ARG A 185 -17.33 9.40 -9.69
CA ARG A 185 -16.81 10.64 -10.28
C ARG A 185 -16.71 10.53 -11.81
N TYR A 186 -17.32 11.48 -12.52
CA TYR A 186 -17.43 11.50 -13.99
C TYR A 186 -18.18 10.29 -14.56
N ASP A 187 -19.09 9.70 -13.79
CA ASP A 187 -19.86 8.52 -14.14
C ASP A 187 -18.99 7.34 -14.66
N LYS A 188 -17.79 7.20 -14.07
CA LYS A 188 -16.86 6.13 -14.41
C LYS A 188 -17.17 4.88 -13.60
N GLY A 189 -17.61 3.83 -14.27
CA GLY A 189 -18.06 2.60 -13.64
C GLY A 189 -19.48 2.70 -13.07
N SER A 190 -19.79 1.85 -12.09
CA SER A 190 -21.03 1.88 -11.34
C SER A 190 -21.01 2.98 -10.27
N ALA A 191 -22.18 3.36 -9.77
CA ALA A 191 -22.35 4.40 -8.73
C ALA A 191 -21.99 3.85 -7.34
N ASP A 192 -20.72 3.46 -7.13
CA ASP A 192 -20.27 2.68 -5.97
C ASP A 192 -19.88 3.51 -4.75
N TYR A 193 -19.74 4.83 -4.90
CA TYR A 193 -19.37 5.72 -3.81
C TYR A 193 -20.59 6.44 -3.26
N ILE A 194 -20.70 6.50 -1.92
CA ILE A 194 -21.60 7.43 -1.25
C ILE A 194 -20.91 8.79 -1.19
N ASN A 195 -21.64 9.86 -1.53
CA ASN A 195 -21.14 11.22 -1.59
C ASN A 195 -21.88 12.08 -0.58
N CYS A 196 -21.14 12.73 0.32
CA CYS A 196 -21.66 13.67 1.31
C CYS A 196 -21.34 15.09 0.83
N PRO A 197 -22.36 15.83 0.34
CA PRO A 197 -22.18 17.15 -0.27
C PRO A 197 -22.08 18.25 0.78
N MET A 198 -21.33 19.31 0.49
CA MET A 198 -21.20 20.49 1.35
C MET A 198 -21.34 21.76 0.53
N ASN A 199 -22.10 22.73 1.05
CA ASN A 199 -22.08 24.10 0.58
C ASN A 199 -20.81 24.81 1.10
N GLN A 200 -20.59 26.07 0.69
CA GLN A 200 -19.40 26.83 1.06
C GLN A 200 -19.27 27.01 2.58
N GLY A 201 -20.33 27.44 3.25
CA GLY A 201 -20.28 27.70 4.70
C GLY A 201 -20.01 26.42 5.52
N GLN A 202 -20.61 25.30 5.13
CA GLN A 202 -20.35 23.98 5.76
C GLN A 202 -18.92 23.53 5.55
N PHE A 203 -18.37 23.75 4.35
CA PHE A 203 -16.98 23.41 4.04
C PHE A 203 -16.01 24.28 4.82
N GLU A 204 -16.21 25.58 4.89
CA GLU A 204 -15.36 26.53 5.64
C GLU A 204 -15.36 26.19 7.14
N LEU A 205 -16.53 25.86 7.71
CA LEU A 205 -16.65 25.43 9.10
C LEU A 205 -15.91 24.10 9.36
N LEU A 206 -15.95 23.17 8.41
CA LEU A 206 -15.17 21.92 8.48
C LEU A 206 -13.67 22.22 8.49
N ILE A 207 -13.19 23.11 7.62
CA ILE A 207 -11.76 23.50 7.58
C ILE A 207 -11.33 24.11 8.92
N GLU A 208 -12.09 25.05 9.48
CA GLU A 208 -11.80 25.66 10.78
C GLU A 208 -11.75 24.60 11.89
N SER A 209 -12.70 23.66 11.90
CA SER A 209 -12.79 22.60 12.88
C SER A 209 -11.63 21.61 12.78
N LEU A 210 -11.14 21.31 11.57
CA LEU A 210 -9.93 20.51 11.35
C LEU A 210 -8.68 21.20 11.90
N LEU A 211 -8.55 22.51 11.66
CA LEU A 211 -7.38 23.28 12.11
C LEU A 211 -7.31 23.39 13.63
N THR A 212 -8.46 23.61 14.30
CA THR A 212 -8.56 23.79 15.75
C THR A 212 -8.67 22.49 16.53
N SER A 213 -8.87 21.34 15.87
CA SER A 213 -9.02 20.05 16.52
C SER A 213 -7.80 19.64 17.36
N GLU A 214 -8.04 18.97 18.47
CA GLU A 214 -6.99 18.34 19.26
C GLU A 214 -6.41 17.13 18.54
N LYS A 215 -5.07 17.08 18.52
CA LYS A 215 -4.31 16.02 17.82
C LYS A 215 -3.55 15.17 18.82
N VAL A 216 -3.37 13.89 18.49
CA VAL A 216 -2.46 13.02 19.25
C VAL A 216 -1.03 13.59 19.10
N PRO A 217 -0.31 13.85 20.22
CA PRO A 217 1.05 14.39 20.16
C PRO A 217 2.00 13.38 19.50
N PHE A 218 3.03 13.88 18.82
CA PHE A 218 4.17 13.04 18.45
C PHE A 218 4.92 12.64 19.73
N LYS A 219 5.39 11.39 19.78
CA LYS A 219 6.35 10.98 20.81
C LYS A 219 7.67 11.72 20.55
N ASP A 220 8.10 12.46 21.53
CA ASP A 220 9.26 13.34 21.63
C ASP A 220 10.27 13.48 20.46
N PHE A 221 10.69 14.75 20.24
CA PHE A 221 11.87 15.25 19.49
C PHE A 221 11.88 15.12 17.95
N GLU A 222 10.85 14.65 17.29
CA GLU A 222 10.89 14.43 15.85
C GLU A 222 10.08 15.46 15.07
N LYS A 223 10.74 16.20 14.17
CA LYS A 223 10.02 16.94 13.12
C LYS A 223 9.26 15.92 12.28
N ALA A 224 7.94 15.94 12.35
CA ALA A 224 7.10 14.99 11.62
C ALA A 224 7.38 15.06 10.11
N LYS A 225 8.05 14.06 9.58
CA LYS A 225 8.14 13.83 8.14
C LYS A 225 6.93 13.02 7.74
N HIS A 226 5.95 13.66 7.11
CA HIS A 226 4.81 12.97 6.53
C HIS A 226 5.12 12.53 5.09
N PHE A 227 4.59 11.38 4.71
CA PHE A 227 4.57 11.00 3.30
C PHE A 227 3.47 11.78 2.57
N GLU A 228 3.80 12.44 1.44
CA GLU A 228 2.86 13.29 0.70
C GLU A 228 1.59 12.57 0.24
N GLY A 229 1.66 11.27 -0.02
CA GLY A 229 0.52 10.46 -0.44
C GLY A 229 -0.47 10.08 0.68
N CYS A 230 -0.08 10.24 1.96
CA CYS A 230 -0.88 9.88 3.14
C CYS A 230 -0.90 11.01 4.18
N LEU A 231 -0.94 12.25 3.72
CA LEU A 231 -1.04 13.42 4.60
C LEU A 231 -2.31 13.37 5.43
N PRO A 232 -2.24 13.64 6.75
CA PRO A 232 -3.43 13.86 7.56
C PRO A 232 -4.27 15.01 7.01
N ILE A 233 -5.59 14.85 7.05
CA ILE A 233 -6.53 15.83 6.48
C ILE A 233 -6.38 17.22 7.10
N GLU A 234 -6.10 17.29 8.41
CA GLU A 234 -5.84 18.55 9.12
C GLU A 234 -4.52 19.21 8.68
N VAL A 235 -3.53 18.43 8.22
CA VAL A 235 -2.29 18.95 7.64
C VAL A 235 -2.54 19.50 6.24
N MET A 236 -3.37 18.80 5.44
CA MET A 236 -3.80 19.31 4.13
C MET A 236 -4.62 20.60 4.27
N ALA A 237 -5.54 20.67 5.23
CA ALA A 237 -6.32 21.89 5.51
C ALA A 237 -5.41 23.08 5.89
N ALA A 238 -4.33 22.85 6.64
CA ALA A 238 -3.37 23.89 7.03
C ALA A 238 -2.53 24.45 5.86
N ARG A 239 -2.47 23.75 4.72
CA ARG A 239 -1.78 24.24 3.51
C ARG A 239 -2.56 25.32 2.76
N GLY A 240 -3.82 25.50 3.09
CA GLY A 240 -4.67 26.53 2.54
C GLY A 240 -6.16 26.15 2.54
N PRO A 241 -7.07 27.13 2.62
CA PRO A 241 -8.50 26.89 2.83
C PRO A 241 -9.17 26.11 1.69
N GLN A 242 -8.61 26.13 0.49
CA GLN A 242 -9.17 25.42 -0.67
C GLN A 242 -8.44 24.10 -0.98
N THR A 243 -7.39 23.74 -0.23
CA THR A 243 -6.58 22.54 -0.53
C THR A 243 -7.43 21.27 -0.61
N LEU A 244 -8.41 21.10 0.28
CA LEU A 244 -9.29 19.94 0.28
C LEU A 244 -10.29 19.97 -0.89
N ALA A 245 -10.78 21.14 -1.31
CA ALA A 245 -11.70 21.30 -2.43
C ALA A 245 -11.02 21.03 -3.79
N PHE A 246 -9.71 21.19 -3.91
CA PHE A 246 -8.93 20.79 -5.08
C PHE A 246 -8.30 19.39 -4.95
N GLY A 247 -8.34 18.82 -3.76
CA GLY A 247 -7.79 17.52 -3.38
C GLY A 247 -8.88 16.46 -3.14
N PRO A 248 -8.91 15.83 -1.93
CA PRO A 248 -9.78 14.69 -1.63
C PRO A 248 -11.27 15.03 -1.65
N MET A 249 -11.65 16.27 -1.36
CA MET A 249 -13.06 16.71 -1.34
C MET A 249 -13.47 17.51 -2.58
N LYS A 250 -12.77 17.32 -3.70
CA LYS A 250 -13.08 18.00 -4.97
C LYS A 250 -14.50 17.67 -5.44
N PRO A 251 -15.37 18.68 -5.71
CA PRO A 251 -16.76 18.43 -6.10
C PRO A 251 -16.95 18.08 -7.58
N VAL A 252 -16.00 18.42 -8.44
CA VAL A 252 -16.11 18.30 -9.91
C VAL A 252 -16.40 16.87 -10.34
N GLY A 253 -17.47 16.67 -11.12
CA GLY A 253 -17.96 15.38 -11.59
C GLY A 253 -18.79 14.61 -10.56
N LEU A 254 -19.28 15.29 -9.52
CA LEU A 254 -20.09 14.74 -8.45
C LEU A 254 -21.34 15.61 -8.19
N GLU A 255 -21.92 16.19 -9.24
CA GLU A 255 -23.23 16.85 -9.16
C GLU A 255 -24.30 15.83 -8.73
N HIS A 256 -25.36 16.29 -8.04
CA HIS A 256 -26.46 15.42 -7.63
C HIS A 256 -27.06 14.68 -8.84
N PRO A 257 -27.31 13.38 -8.77
CA PRO A 257 -27.73 12.60 -9.94
C PRO A 257 -29.09 13.00 -10.51
N GLU A 258 -30.02 13.48 -9.66
CA GLU A 258 -31.38 13.85 -10.07
C GLU A 258 -31.54 15.36 -10.25
N THR A 259 -31.05 16.17 -9.31
CA THR A 259 -31.25 17.63 -9.32
C THR A 259 -30.20 18.39 -10.10
N HIS A 260 -29.06 17.74 -10.45
CA HIS A 260 -27.87 18.34 -11.06
C HIS A 260 -27.27 19.50 -10.25
N GLU A 261 -27.60 19.57 -8.96
CA GLU A 261 -27.02 20.54 -8.03
C GLU A 261 -25.51 20.37 -7.93
N LYS A 262 -24.79 21.51 -7.89
CA LYS A 262 -23.35 21.56 -7.71
C LYS A 262 -23.01 21.98 -6.30
N TYR A 263 -21.97 21.39 -5.77
CA TYR A 263 -21.50 21.58 -4.40
C TYR A 263 -20.15 22.27 -4.35
N TYR A 264 -19.82 22.84 -3.19
CA TYR A 264 -18.52 23.46 -2.96
C TYR A 264 -17.46 22.42 -2.61
N GLY A 265 -17.82 21.41 -1.86
CA GLY A 265 -16.99 20.25 -1.52
C GLY A 265 -17.84 18.98 -1.42
N VAL A 266 -17.24 17.82 -1.69
CA VAL A 266 -17.92 16.53 -1.56
C VAL A 266 -16.96 15.52 -0.93
N LEU A 267 -17.33 14.99 0.24
CA LEU A 267 -16.65 13.84 0.81
C LEU A 267 -17.18 12.56 0.18
N GLN A 268 -16.28 11.72 -0.34
CA GLN A 268 -16.62 10.39 -0.86
C GLN A 268 -16.40 9.31 0.20
N LEU A 269 -17.35 8.40 0.32
CA LEU A 269 -17.23 7.21 1.16
C LEU A 269 -17.15 5.99 0.24
N ARG A 270 -16.18 5.10 0.54
CA ARG A 270 -15.95 3.87 -0.23
C ARG A 270 -16.31 2.66 0.60
N GLN A 271 -16.98 1.71 -0.01
CA GLN A 271 -17.33 0.43 0.61
C GLN A 271 -16.06 -0.33 1.09
N GLU A 272 -16.13 -0.93 2.28
CA GLU A 272 -15.02 -1.63 2.94
C GLU A 272 -15.17 -3.15 2.94
N ASN A 273 -16.41 -3.67 2.85
CA ASN A 273 -16.72 -5.09 2.90
C ASN A 273 -17.76 -5.48 1.84
N GLU A 274 -17.84 -6.77 1.53
CA GLU A 274 -18.74 -7.30 0.49
C GLU A 274 -20.21 -6.99 0.77
N THR A 275 -20.65 -7.05 2.04
CA THR A 275 -22.03 -6.80 2.45
C THR A 275 -22.44 -5.34 2.36
N GLY A 276 -21.51 -4.41 2.11
CA GLY A 276 -21.80 -2.98 2.01
C GLY A 276 -22.25 -2.34 3.32
N THR A 277 -21.88 -2.92 4.46
CA THR A 277 -22.26 -2.41 5.79
C THR A 277 -21.27 -1.42 6.37
N LEU A 278 -20.06 -1.33 5.82
CA LEU A 278 -18.97 -0.47 6.28
C LEU A 278 -18.44 0.41 5.16
N TYR A 279 -18.18 1.70 5.48
CA TYR A 279 -17.69 2.68 4.52
C TYR A 279 -16.53 3.50 5.05
N ASN A 280 -15.44 3.59 4.27
CA ASN A 280 -14.25 4.37 4.58
C ASN A 280 -14.39 5.82 4.11
N LEU A 281 -14.02 6.78 4.95
CA LEU A 281 -13.96 8.20 4.62
C LEU A 281 -12.73 8.49 3.74
N VAL A 282 -12.92 8.56 2.43
CA VAL A 282 -11.83 8.68 1.46
C VAL A 282 -11.06 10.00 1.63
N GLY A 283 -9.75 9.90 1.83
CA GLY A 283 -8.90 11.08 2.00
C GLY A 283 -8.95 11.74 3.39
N CYS A 284 -9.62 11.10 4.36
CA CYS A 284 -9.73 11.58 5.73
C CYS A 284 -8.76 10.91 6.71
N GLN A 285 -7.57 10.54 6.25
CA GLN A 285 -6.51 10.11 7.16
C GLN A 285 -6.27 11.20 8.20
N THR A 286 -6.12 10.81 9.47
CA THR A 286 -6.04 11.81 10.54
C THR A 286 -5.28 11.33 11.77
N ARG A 287 -4.69 12.28 12.50
CA ARG A 287 -4.16 12.10 13.85
C ARG A 287 -5.00 12.79 14.94
N MET A 288 -6.19 13.28 14.59
CA MET A 288 -7.11 13.83 15.57
C MET A 288 -7.41 12.80 16.66
N LYS A 289 -7.60 13.25 17.91
CA LYS A 289 -8.14 12.40 18.99
C LYS A 289 -9.51 11.85 18.60
N TRP A 290 -9.91 10.69 19.10
CA TRP A 290 -11.18 10.03 18.74
C TRP A 290 -12.40 10.92 19.00
N SER A 291 -12.41 11.66 20.11
CA SER A 291 -13.47 12.63 20.42
C SER A 291 -13.58 13.73 19.35
N GLU A 292 -12.44 14.22 18.87
CA GLU A 292 -12.37 15.23 17.82
C GLU A 292 -12.79 14.66 16.44
N GLN A 293 -12.40 13.44 16.13
CA GLN A 293 -12.86 12.79 14.90
C GLN A 293 -14.39 12.70 14.86
N LYS A 294 -15.00 12.31 15.99
CA LYS A 294 -16.46 12.28 16.09
C LYS A 294 -17.06 13.68 15.90
N ARG A 295 -16.56 14.67 16.65
CA ARG A 295 -17.05 16.06 16.58
C ARG A 295 -16.92 16.65 15.17
N VAL A 296 -15.77 16.49 14.54
CA VAL A 296 -15.45 17.11 13.25
C VAL A 296 -16.16 16.41 12.08
N PHE A 297 -16.11 15.09 12.01
CA PHE A 297 -16.72 14.38 10.87
C PHE A 297 -18.24 14.33 10.95
N GLN A 298 -18.85 14.41 12.14
CA GLN A 298 -20.30 14.55 12.29
C GLN A 298 -20.84 15.93 11.89
N MET A 299 -19.99 16.92 11.59
CA MET A 299 -20.40 18.20 10.99
C MET A 299 -20.69 18.09 9.48
N ILE A 300 -20.23 17.01 8.83
CA ILE A 300 -20.41 16.80 7.40
C ILE A 300 -21.86 16.35 7.13
N PRO A 301 -22.61 17.03 6.24
CA PRO A 301 -23.96 16.63 5.89
C PRO A 301 -24.04 15.17 5.43
N GLY A 302 -24.97 14.43 5.99
CA GLY A 302 -25.11 12.98 5.80
C GLY A 302 -24.35 12.13 6.83
N LEU A 303 -23.49 12.74 7.65
CA LEU A 303 -22.73 12.04 8.71
C LEU A 303 -23.07 12.53 10.13
N GLU A 304 -24.12 13.31 10.31
CA GLU A 304 -24.47 13.96 11.59
C GLU A 304 -24.58 12.96 12.75
N ASN A 305 -25.05 11.75 12.46
CA ASN A 305 -25.22 10.67 13.43
C ASN A 305 -24.33 9.46 13.13
N CYS A 306 -23.26 9.64 12.35
CA CYS A 306 -22.44 8.50 11.93
C CYS A 306 -21.80 7.77 13.13
N GLU A 307 -21.82 6.46 13.04
CA GLU A 307 -21.18 5.54 14.00
C GLU A 307 -19.86 5.03 13.44
N PHE A 308 -18.78 5.23 14.20
CA PHE A 308 -17.45 4.82 13.79
C PHE A 308 -17.21 3.34 14.11
N ALA A 309 -17.14 2.51 13.09
CA ALA A 309 -16.66 1.14 13.21
C ALA A 309 -15.15 1.08 13.49
N ARG A 310 -14.41 2.07 12.97
CA ARG A 310 -12.97 2.26 13.23
C ARG A 310 -12.63 3.75 13.18
N TYR A 311 -11.88 4.21 14.18
CA TYR A 311 -11.30 5.55 14.17
C TYR A 311 -10.03 5.60 13.33
N GLY A 312 -9.74 6.76 12.77
CA GLY A 312 -8.44 7.07 12.18
C GLY A 312 -7.34 7.07 13.23
N SER A 313 -6.15 6.72 12.81
CA SER A 313 -4.95 6.69 13.67
C SER A 313 -3.70 7.00 12.86
N MET A 314 -2.61 7.33 13.55
CA MET A 314 -1.34 7.58 12.91
C MET A 314 -0.29 6.59 13.43
N HIS A 315 0.53 6.10 12.52
CA HIS A 315 1.60 5.15 12.79
C HIS A 315 2.94 5.67 12.29
N ARG A 316 4.00 5.27 12.97
CA ARG A 316 5.36 5.46 12.53
C ARG A 316 5.75 4.30 11.63
N ASN A 317 6.01 4.60 10.36
CA ASN A 317 6.45 3.62 9.37
C ASN A 317 7.96 3.64 9.24
N THR A 318 8.59 2.50 9.41
CA THR A 318 10.04 2.34 9.32
C THR A 318 10.44 1.86 7.92
N PHE A 319 11.53 2.40 7.39
CA PHE A 319 12.15 1.95 6.14
C PHE A 319 13.67 2.14 6.19
N ILE A 320 14.40 1.51 5.27
CA ILE A 320 15.85 1.63 5.20
C ILE A 320 16.29 2.61 4.11
N ASN A 321 17.55 3.06 4.17
CA ASN A 321 18.17 3.83 3.08
C ASN A 321 18.59 2.87 1.96
N ALA A 322 17.63 2.47 1.11
CA ALA A 322 17.86 1.47 0.07
C ALA A 322 19.05 1.77 -0.86
N PRO A 323 19.28 3.01 -1.34
CA PRO A 323 20.43 3.32 -2.18
C PRO A 323 21.78 2.94 -1.55
N LYS A 324 21.88 3.05 -0.23
CA LYS A 324 23.08 2.65 0.51
C LYS A 324 23.14 1.15 0.76
N GLN A 325 22.01 0.54 1.13
CA GLN A 325 21.96 -0.77 1.78
C GLN A 325 21.63 -1.94 0.85
N LEU A 326 20.94 -1.69 -0.30
CA LEU A 326 20.45 -2.77 -1.16
C LEU A 326 21.16 -2.86 -2.50
N GLU A 327 21.35 -4.10 -2.96
CA GLU A 327 21.60 -4.39 -4.37
C GLU A 327 20.31 -4.35 -5.19
N THR A 328 20.41 -4.44 -6.52
CA THR A 328 19.22 -4.45 -7.42
C THR A 328 18.35 -5.68 -7.25
N SER A 329 18.87 -6.76 -6.70
CA SER A 329 18.15 -7.97 -6.30
C SER A 329 17.36 -7.81 -4.99
N LEU A 330 17.51 -6.68 -4.31
CA LEU A 330 17.06 -6.39 -2.94
C LEU A 330 17.83 -7.18 -1.86
N GLU A 331 18.95 -7.80 -2.22
CA GLU A 331 19.89 -8.39 -1.26
C GLU A 331 20.61 -7.27 -0.48
N LEU A 332 20.83 -7.47 0.83
CA LEU A 332 21.63 -6.57 1.66
C LEU A 332 23.09 -6.60 1.23
N LYS A 333 23.70 -5.43 1.01
CA LYS A 333 25.13 -5.33 0.69
C LYS A 333 26.04 -5.81 1.83
N ALA A 334 25.57 -5.61 3.08
CA ALA A 334 26.32 -5.96 4.26
C ALA A 334 26.36 -7.47 4.54
N VAL A 335 25.31 -8.21 4.14
CA VAL A 335 25.18 -9.64 4.48
C VAL A 335 24.61 -10.42 3.29
N LYS A 336 25.37 -11.38 2.79
CA LYS A 336 24.96 -12.26 1.69
C LYS A 336 23.76 -13.12 2.07
N ASP A 337 22.91 -13.40 1.09
CA ASP A 337 21.71 -14.26 1.22
C ASP A 337 20.67 -13.75 2.22
N VAL A 338 20.67 -12.43 2.49
CA VAL A 338 19.66 -11.72 3.25
C VAL A 338 19.06 -10.65 2.35
N TYR A 339 17.75 -10.74 2.13
CA TYR A 339 16.98 -9.85 1.25
C TYR A 339 16.00 -9.04 2.08
N LEU A 340 15.69 -7.82 1.64
CA LEU A 340 14.56 -7.06 2.16
C LEU A 340 13.46 -6.97 1.11
N ALA A 341 12.20 -7.00 1.57
CA ALA A 341 11.05 -6.87 0.70
C ALA A 341 9.95 -5.99 1.31
N GLY A 342 9.10 -5.45 0.45
CA GLY A 342 7.97 -4.62 0.85
C GLY A 342 8.34 -3.19 1.22
N GLN A 343 7.50 -2.57 2.02
CA GLN A 343 7.60 -1.14 2.35
C GLN A 343 8.92 -0.76 3.04
N MET A 344 9.53 -1.69 3.77
CA MET A 344 10.83 -1.46 4.39
C MET A 344 11.95 -1.10 3.40
N THR A 345 11.82 -1.48 2.13
CA THR A 345 12.78 -1.10 1.09
C THR A 345 12.70 0.38 0.68
N GLY A 346 11.66 1.09 1.11
CA GLY A 346 11.42 2.48 0.71
C GLY A 346 10.47 2.62 -0.49
N VAL A 347 9.64 1.62 -0.75
CA VAL A 347 8.43 1.80 -1.57
C VAL A 347 7.24 2.12 -0.68
N GLU A 348 6.21 2.78 -1.23
CA GLU A 348 4.99 3.11 -0.52
C GLU A 348 3.77 2.63 -1.29
N GLY A 349 2.93 1.82 -0.62
CA GLY A 349 1.68 1.27 -1.16
C GLY A 349 1.65 -0.26 -1.19
N TYR A 350 0.43 -0.81 -1.23
CA TYR A 350 0.19 -2.26 -1.19
C TYR A 350 0.74 -2.99 -2.42
N SER A 351 0.46 -2.44 -3.60
CA SER A 351 0.96 -3.01 -4.86
C SER A 351 2.47 -2.93 -4.96
N GLU A 352 3.05 -1.81 -4.53
CA GLU A 352 4.50 -1.59 -4.51
C GLU A 352 5.21 -2.54 -3.55
N SER A 353 4.64 -2.72 -2.34
CA SER A 353 5.16 -3.66 -1.35
C SER A 353 5.11 -5.10 -1.87
N THR A 354 4.00 -5.49 -2.49
CA THR A 354 3.84 -6.79 -3.15
C THR A 354 4.88 -7.00 -4.24
N ALA A 355 5.07 -6.00 -5.11
CA ALA A 355 6.03 -6.06 -6.20
C ALA A 355 7.48 -6.25 -5.73
N MET A 356 7.86 -5.68 -4.57
CA MET A 356 9.19 -5.91 -3.98
C MET A 356 9.32 -7.33 -3.41
N GLY A 357 8.24 -7.91 -2.87
CA GLY A 357 8.20 -9.32 -2.47
C GLY A 357 8.39 -10.26 -3.67
N LEU A 358 7.64 -9.99 -4.74
CA LEU A 358 7.78 -10.70 -6.02
C LEU A 358 9.22 -10.61 -6.56
N TRP A 359 9.77 -9.40 -6.64
CA TRP A 359 11.10 -9.16 -7.19
C TRP A 359 12.21 -9.86 -6.39
N ALA A 360 12.17 -9.78 -5.06
CA ALA A 360 13.11 -10.45 -4.18
C ALA A 360 13.06 -11.98 -4.38
N ALA A 361 11.87 -12.54 -4.42
CA ALA A 361 11.69 -13.98 -4.62
C ALA A 361 12.19 -14.45 -6.00
N LEU A 362 11.87 -13.73 -7.07
CA LEU A 362 12.34 -14.08 -8.42
C LEU A 362 13.87 -14.04 -8.52
N ASN A 363 14.53 -13.05 -7.90
CA ASN A 363 15.98 -12.99 -7.86
C ASN A 363 16.61 -14.10 -6.99
N LEU A 364 15.97 -14.42 -5.86
CA LEU A 364 16.41 -15.55 -5.04
C LEU A 364 16.28 -16.89 -5.79
N ILE A 365 15.20 -17.10 -6.52
CA ILE A 365 15.02 -18.28 -7.39
C ILE A 365 16.16 -18.37 -8.41
N GLN A 366 16.45 -17.28 -9.13
CA GLN A 366 17.56 -17.26 -10.10
C GLN A 366 18.90 -17.62 -9.45
N LYS A 367 19.16 -17.07 -8.25
CA LYS A 367 20.39 -17.36 -7.49
C LYS A 367 20.49 -18.85 -7.10
N ILE A 368 19.42 -19.43 -6.59
CA ILE A 368 19.37 -20.85 -6.19
C ILE A 368 19.56 -21.77 -7.39
N GLU A 369 18.96 -21.41 -8.54
CA GLU A 369 19.06 -22.16 -9.79
C GLU A 369 20.41 -21.93 -10.53
N GLY A 370 21.30 -21.09 -10.00
CA GLY A 370 22.58 -20.74 -10.62
C GLY A 370 22.45 -19.95 -11.92
N LYS A 371 21.29 -19.30 -12.13
CA LYS A 371 20.99 -18.47 -13.30
C LYS A 371 21.37 -17.00 -13.06
N PRO A 372 21.56 -16.17 -14.11
CA PRO A 372 21.81 -14.75 -13.96
C PRO A 372 20.65 -14.05 -13.23
N LEU A 373 20.99 -13.14 -12.32
CA LEU A 373 19.98 -12.32 -11.61
C LEU A 373 19.22 -11.41 -12.58
N LEU A 374 17.96 -11.19 -12.30
CA LEU A 374 17.13 -10.24 -13.03
C LEU A 374 17.70 -8.84 -12.93
N GLN A 375 17.78 -8.17 -14.06
CA GLN A 375 18.15 -6.76 -14.12
C GLN A 375 16.88 -5.91 -14.22
N PRO A 376 16.77 -4.83 -13.44
CA PRO A 376 15.60 -3.97 -13.47
C PRO A 376 15.58 -3.15 -14.77
N ASP A 377 14.67 -3.48 -15.67
CA ASP A 377 14.49 -2.71 -16.91
C ASP A 377 13.76 -1.39 -16.62
N PRO A 378 14.36 -0.23 -16.93
CA PRO A 378 13.77 1.08 -16.62
C PRO A 378 12.49 1.38 -17.43
N THR A 379 12.07 0.50 -18.32
CA THR A 379 10.84 0.65 -19.09
C THR A 379 9.65 -0.06 -18.48
N THR A 380 9.86 -0.96 -17.51
CA THR A 380 8.80 -1.63 -16.73
C THR A 380 8.54 -0.89 -15.42
N MET A 381 7.35 -1.04 -14.84
CA MET A 381 7.03 -0.35 -13.59
C MET A 381 7.76 -0.96 -12.39
N ILE A 382 7.87 -2.29 -12.34
CA ILE A 382 8.67 -2.98 -11.31
C ILE A 382 10.13 -2.58 -11.45
N GLY A 383 10.70 -2.62 -12.65
CA GLY A 383 12.07 -2.19 -12.89
C GLY A 383 12.32 -0.71 -12.57
N GLY A 384 11.37 0.17 -12.87
CA GLY A 384 11.42 1.59 -12.50
C GLY A 384 11.46 1.81 -10.98
N LEU A 385 10.66 1.07 -10.21
CA LEU A 385 10.71 1.11 -8.74
C LEU A 385 12.06 0.62 -8.21
N VAL A 386 12.55 -0.52 -8.68
CA VAL A 386 13.85 -1.08 -8.26
C VAL A 386 15.00 -0.14 -8.62
N ASN A 387 14.98 0.45 -9.82
CA ASN A 387 15.97 1.45 -10.23
C ASN A 387 15.94 2.68 -9.31
N TYR A 388 14.75 3.16 -8.91
CA TYR A 388 14.65 4.23 -7.94
C TYR A 388 15.30 3.86 -6.60
N LEU A 389 15.02 2.68 -6.07
CA LEU A 389 15.64 2.21 -4.82
C LEU A 389 17.17 2.16 -4.89
N LYS A 390 17.74 1.90 -6.07
CA LYS A 390 19.19 1.85 -6.28
C LYS A 390 19.84 3.21 -6.52
N THR A 391 19.16 4.10 -7.28
CA THR A 391 19.77 5.30 -7.86
C THR A 391 19.35 6.61 -7.19
N ALA A 392 18.34 6.58 -6.34
CA ALA A 392 17.92 7.77 -5.60
C ALA A 392 19.05 8.32 -4.72
N SER A 393 19.02 9.64 -4.46
CA SER A 393 20.00 10.25 -3.57
C SER A 393 19.90 9.70 -2.16
N PRO A 394 20.97 9.12 -1.60
CA PRO A 394 20.95 8.58 -0.24
C PRO A 394 20.79 9.67 0.84
N TYR A 395 21.07 10.93 0.53
CA TYR A 395 20.97 12.04 1.48
C TYR A 395 19.52 12.51 1.70
N ASN A 396 18.66 12.36 0.69
CA ASN A 396 17.26 12.78 0.71
C ASN A 396 16.33 11.65 0.27
N PHE A 397 16.69 10.40 0.57
CA PHE A 397 15.87 9.26 0.19
C PHE A 397 14.50 9.31 0.84
N GLN A 398 13.46 9.18 0.03
CA GLN A 398 12.05 9.19 0.43
C GLN A 398 11.34 7.98 -0.16
N PRO A 399 10.31 7.46 0.50
CA PRO A 399 9.49 6.40 -0.07
C PRO A 399 8.87 6.80 -1.42
N MET A 400 8.65 5.80 -2.28
CA MET A 400 8.19 6.02 -3.66
C MET A 400 7.00 5.14 -4.01
N ASN A 401 5.95 5.76 -4.58
CA ASN A 401 4.87 5.02 -5.22
C ASN A 401 5.12 4.84 -6.72
N ALA A 402 4.40 3.86 -7.29
CA ALA A 402 4.34 3.70 -8.74
C ALA A 402 3.84 4.98 -9.44
N ASN A 403 4.63 5.48 -10.38
CA ASN A 403 4.29 6.61 -11.21
C ASN A 403 5.03 6.55 -12.56
N PHE A 404 4.44 7.13 -13.60
CA PHE A 404 5.03 7.10 -14.95
C PHE A 404 6.35 7.88 -15.08
N GLY A 405 6.70 8.72 -14.10
CA GLY A 405 7.99 9.40 -14.05
C GLY A 405 9.18 8.47 -13.77
N LEU A 406 8.92 7.27 -13.22
CA LEU A 406 9.93 6.24 -12.99
C LEU A 406 10.32 5.52 -14.30
N LEU A 407 9.48 5.57 -15.32
CA LEU A 407 9.74 4.87 -16.57
C LEU A 407 10.63 5.67 -17.50
N ALA A 408 11.56 5.00 -18.14
CA ALA A 408 12.35 5.59 -19.20
C ALA A 408 11.45 6.26 -20.26
N PRO A 409 11.78 7.47 -20.72
CA PRO A 409 10.94 8.23 -21.64
C PRO A 409 10.76 7.52 -22.99
N ILE A 410 9.65 7.83 -23.66
CA ILE A 410 9.47 7.49 -25.08
C ILE A 410 10.23 8.53 -25.89
N LEU A 411 11.25 8.10 -26.60
CA LEU A 411 11.97 8.96 -27.54
C LEU A 411 11.09 9.25 -28.74
N SER A 412 10.87 10.53 -29.05
CA SER A 412 10.09 10.97 -30.21
C SER A 412 10.59 12.31 -30.70
N LYS A 413 10.66 12.47 -32.03
CA LYS A 413 11.01 13.74 -32.69
C LYS A 413 9.88 14.78 -32.61
N THR A 414 8.64 14.35 -32.33
CA THR A 414 7.46 15.19 -32.22
C THR A 414 6.85 15.11 -30.84
N LYS A 415 6.16 16.16 -30.38
CA LYS A 415 5.45 16.20 -29.13
C LYS A 415 4.29 15.18 -29.11
N ILE A 416 4.35 14.19 -28.22
CA ILE A 416 3.30 13.19 -28.05
C ILE A 416 2.28 13.70 -27.02
N PRO A 417 0.96 13.68 -27.32
CA PRO A 417 -0.09 13.98 -26.33
C PRO A 417 0.07 13.11 -25.06
N LYS A 418 -0.16 13.70 -23.88
CA LYS A 418 0.07 13.04 -22.58
C LYS A 418 -0.61 11.67 -22.45
N LYS A 419 -1.86 11.54 -22.91
CA LYS A 419 -2.61 10.28 -22.91
C LYS A 419 -1.92 9.21 -23.78
N LEU A 420 -1.56 9.56 -25.01
CA LEU A 420 -0.90 8.64 -25.94
C LEU A 420 0.51 8.25 -25.45
N LYS A 421 1.23 9.18 -24.79
CA LYS A 421 2.53 8.89 -24.19
C LYS A 421 2.41 7.79 -23.13
N LYS A 422 1.42 7.89 -22.23
CA LYS A 422 1.17 6.87 -21.19
C LYS A 422 0.81 5.51 -21.82
N GLN A 423 -0.05 5.48 -22.82
CA GLN A 423 -0.41 4.25 -23.54
C GLN A 423 0.82 3.57 -24.16
N LYS A 424 1.68 4.35 -24.82
CA LYS A 424 2.93 3.83 -25.41
C LYS A 424 3.90 3.32 -24.34
N GLN A 425 4.04 4.02 -23.21
CA GLN A 425 4.86 3.56 -22.09
C GLN A 425 4.32 2.25 -21.53
N ALA A 426 3.01 2.16 -21.29
CA ALA A 426 2.37 0.95 -20.76
C ALA A 426 2.51 -0.24 -21.73
N GLY A 427 2.23 -0.05 -23.01
CA GLY A 427 2.39 -1.11 -24.02
C GLY A 427 3.83 -1.62 -24.12
N ARG A 428 4.81 -0.71 -24.09
CA ARG A 428 6.25 -1.09 -24.05
C ARG A 428 6.59 -1.87 -22.80
N ALA A 429 6.14 -1.41 -21.63
CA ALA A 429 6.42 -2.06 -20.34
C ALA A 429 5.90 -3.50 -20.32
N VAL A 430 4.65 -3.71 -20.74
CA VAL A 430 4.05 -5.06 -20.81
C VAL A 430 4.83 -5.99 -21.75
N ALA A 431 5.23 -5.51 -22.93
CA ALA A 431 5.99 -6.32 -23.87
C ALA A 431 7.36 -6.73 -23.32
N ILE A 432 8.09 -5.80 -22.72
CA ILE A 432 9.41 -6.07 -22.11
C ILE A 432 9.28 -6.99 -20.90
N TRP A 433 8.29 -6.75 -20.05
CA TRP A 433 8.08 -7.60 -18.86
C TRP A 433 7.73 -9.03 -19.26
N LYS A 434 6.92 -9.20 -20.29
CA LYS A 434 6.61 -10.53 -20.85
C LYS A 434 7.89 -11.27 -21.30
N ASP A 435 8.74 -10.59 -22.08
CA ASP A 435 10.03 -11.15 -22.53
C ASP A 435 10.95 -11.51 -21.35
N GLN A 436 10.99 -10.68 -20.30
CA GLN A 436 11.73 -11.02 -19.07
C GLN A 436 11.19 -12.26 -18.37
N LEU A 437 9.87 -12.40 -18.25
CA LEU A 437 9.24 -13.55 -17.62
C LEU A 437 9.47 -14.85 -18.40
N GLU A 438 9.42 -14.80 -19.74
CA GLU A 438 9.70 -15.95 -20.61
C GLU A 438 11.14 -16.49 -20.44
N LYS A 439 12.08 -15.64 -20.06
CA LYS A 439 13.48 -16.02 -19.77
C LYS A 439 13.68 -16.63 -18.37
N LEU A 440 12.64 -16.58 -17.51
CA LEU A 440 12.67 -17.17 -16.17
C LEU A 440 12.22 -18.63 -16.16
N ILE A 441 11.60 -19.07 -17.23
CA ILE A 441 11.13 -20.45 -17.43
C ILE A 441 12.28 -21.26 -18.02
#